data_90ba0abc63b47e4061fea7d9a9169fe1
#
_entry.id   90ba0abc63b47e4061fea7d9a9169fe1
#
_cell.length_a   1.000
_cell.length_b   1.000
_cell.length_c   1.000
_cell.angle_alpha   90.00
_cell.angle_beta   90.00
_cell.angle_gamma   90.00
#
_symmetry.space_group_name_H-M   'P 1'
#
loop_
_entity.id
_entity.type
_entity.pdbx_description
1 polymer ?
#
loop_
_entity_poly.entity_id
_entity_poly.type
_entity_poly.pdbx_seq_one_letter_code
_entity_poly.pdbx_strand_id
1 'polypeptide(L)'
;MSELKHITILTGAGISAESGIPVFRSETGLWEQHRVEDVATYEGFARNPELVHAFYNKMRSGLSAVEPNAAHNALVKLAAKWPQVSAGGSCTLITQNIDDLHERAFYKDEAGIFHAGRKTLPPIHMHGLLLSARCEHCGRSFSWMEDTDEHTKCPYCGVDAVRPDIVWFGEMPLFM
;
A
#
# COMPACT_ATOMS: atom_id res chain seq x y z
N MET A 1 32.44 19.66 -1.08
CA MET A 1 30.98 19.43 -1.33
C MET A 1 30.64 18.13 -0.63
N SER A 2 29.70 18.14 0.32
CA SER A 2 29.26 16.89 0.95
C SER A 2 28.52 16.04 -0.09
N GLU A 3 29.01 14.81 -0.33
CA GLU A 3 28.31 13.87 -1.20
C GLU A 3 26.97 13.50 -0.57
N LEU A 4 25.89 13.59 -1.34
CA LEU A 4 24.56 13.11 -0.95
C LEU A 4 24.63 11.57 -0.81
N LYS A 5 24.49 11.08 0.43
CA LYS A 5 24.54 9.63 0.72
C LYS A 5 23.16 8.99 0.77
N HIS A 6 22.12 9.77 1.13
CA HIS A 6 20.77 9.26 1.29
C HIS A 6 19.80 9.97 0.34
N ILE A 7 18.96 9.17 -0.31
CA ILE A 7 17.80 9.66 -1.07
C ILE A 7 16.55 9.14 -0.36
N THR A 8 15.62 10.03 -0.05
CA THR A 8 14.27 9.66 0.36
C THR A 8 13.30 10.06 -0.72
N ILE A 9 12.47 9.13 -1.17
CA ILE A 9 11.48 9.32 -2.21
C ILE A 9 10.11 9.13 -1.58
N LEU A 10 9.23 10.11 -1.75
CA LEU A 10 7.82 10.03 -1.36
C LEU A 10 6.97 9.90 -2.61
N THR A 11 6.13 8.87 -2.68
CA THR A 11 5.18 8.67 -3.78
C THR A 11 3.74 8.75 -3.28
N GLY A 12 2.82 9.03 -4.20
CA GLY A 12 1.38 9.08 -3.97
C GLY A 12 0.63 8.53 -5.18
N ALA A 13 -0.70 8.64 -5.18
CA ALA A 13 -1.59 7.98 -6.15
C ALA A 13 -1.24 8.27 -7.64
N GLY A 14 -0.63 9.41 -7.93
CA GLY A 14 -0.23 9.76 -9.30
C GLY A 14 0.74 8.77 -9.93
N ILE A 15 1.61 8.08 -9.16
CA ILE A 15 2.54 7.11 -9.73
C ILE A 15 1.82 5.85 -10.25
N SER A 16 0.67 5.49 -9.66
CA SER A 16 -0.10 4.31 -10.04
C SER A 16 -1.18 4.59 -11.10
N ALA A 17 -1.36 5.87 -11.48
CA ALA A 17 -2.38 6.27 -12.46
C ALA A 17 -2.17 5.63 -13.83
N GLU A 18 -0.94 5.61 -14.34
CA GLU A 18 -0.59 4.98 -15.62
C GLU A 18 -0.71 3.45 -15.59
N SER A 19 -0.77 2.85 -14.41
CA SER A 19 -1.04 1.43 -14.22
C SER A 19 -2.54 1.10 -14.27
N GLY A 20 -3.42 2.12 -14.30
CA GLY A 20 -4.86 1.94 -14.32
C GLY A 20 -5.53 2.04 -12.95
N ILE A 21 -4.80 2.39 -11.89
CA ILE A 21 -5.40 2.66 -10.58
C ILE A 21 -5.87 4.11 -10.55
N PRO A 22 -7.18 4.37 -10.37
CA PRO A 22 -7.70 5.73 -10.31
C PRO A 22 -7.08 6.52 -9.16
N VAL A 23 -6.68 7.75 -9.43
CA VAL A 23 -6.22 8.65 -8.36
C VAL A 23 -7.38 9.06 -7.45
N PHE A 24 -7.09 9.32 -6.20
CA PHE A 24 -8.08 9.67 -5.16
C PHE A 24 -9.05 10.80 -5.55
N ARG A 25 -8.62 11.73 -6.40
CA ARG A 25 -9.40 12.89 -6.87
C ARG A 25 -9.85 12.78 -8.32
N SER A 26 -9.85 11.58 -8.93
CA SER A 26 -10.32 11.43 -10.30
C SER A 26 -11.85 11.42 -10.36
N GLU A 27 -12.42 12.09 -11.35
CA GLU A 27 -13.86 12.16 -11.59
C GLU A 27 -14.51 10.81 -12.01
N THR A 28 -13.75 9.72 -12.12
CA THR A 28 -14.20 8.41 -12.64
C THR A 28 -13.81 7.22 -11.76
N GLY A 29 -13.53 7.41 -10.49
CA GLY A 29 -13.06 6.36 -9.59
C GLY A 29 -14.11 5.78 -8.64
N LEU A 30 -13.75 4.71 -7.93
CA LEU A 30 -14.56 4.14 -6.83
C LEU A 30 -14.88 5.19 -5.76
N TRP A 31 -14.00 6.17 -5.60
CA TRP A 31 -14.15 7.29 -4.68
C TRP A 31 -15.30 8.25 -5.06
N GLU A 32 -15.72 8.31 -6.34
CA GLU A 32 -16.87 9.12 -6.74
C GLU A 32 -18.22 8.56 -6.30
N GLN A 33 -18.28 7.24 -6.14
CA GLN A 33 -19.51 6.55 -5.74
C GLN A 33 -19.72 6.57 -4.24
N HIS A 34 -18.70 6.96 -3.45
CA HIS A 34 -18.74 6.95 -2.01
C HIS A 34 -18.11 8.21 -1.44
N ARG A 35 -18.75 8.78 -0.43
CA ARG A 35 -18.15 9.89 0.31
C ARG A 35 -16.96 9.36 1.14
N VAL A 36 -15.91 10.16 1.23
CA VAL A 36 -14.72 9.82 2.03
C VAL A 36 -15.08 9.50 3.47
N GLU A 37 -16.02 10.26 4.04
CA GLU A 37 -16.51 10.11 5.40
C GLU A 37 -17.24 8.77 5.64
N ASP A 38 -17.71 8.12 4.58
CA ASP A 38 -18.43 6.84 4.69
C ASP A 38 -17.50 5.63 4.58
N VAL A 39 -16.38 5.75 3.85
CA VAL A 39 -15.51 4.58 3.53
C VAL A 39 -14.06 4.72 4.02
N ALA A 40 -13.63 5.90 4.42
CA ALA A 40 -12.24 6.16 4.80
C ALA A 40 -12.10 6.92 6.13
N THR A 41 -13.01 6.69 7.07
CA THR A 41 -12.94 7.18 8.46
C THR A 41 -13.33 6.06 9.42
N TYR A 42 -12.87 6.17 10.67
CA TYR A 42 -13.27 5.23 11.73
C TYR A 42 -14.79 5.32 12.01
N GLU A 43 -15.34 6.51 11.98
CA GLU A 43 -16.77 6.76 12.19
C GLU A 43 -17.62 6.13 11.04
N GLY A 44 -17.13 6.19 9.80
CA GLY A 44 -17.74 5.52 8.66
C GLY A 44 -17.78 4.01 8.85
N PHE A 45 -16.66 3.42 9.26
CA PHE A 45 -16.57 2.00 9.55
C PHE A 45 -17.48 1.57 10.70
N ALA A 46 -17.48 2.31 11.81
CA ALA A 46 -18.35 2.02 12.95
C ALA A 46 -19.85 2.12 12.62
N ARG A 47 -20.21 2.99 11.64
CA ARG A 47 -21.59 3.18 11.21
C ARG A 47 -22.06 2.12 10.21
N ASN A 48 -21.21 1.72 9.29
CA ASN A 48 -21.53 0.76 8.23
C ASN A 48 -20.28 -0.06 7.83
N PRO A 49 -19.89 -1.06 8.64
CA PRO A 49 -18.72 -1.89 8.37
C PRO A 49 -18.87 -2.69 7.07
N GLU A 50 -20.07 -3.18 6.73
CA GLU A 50 -20.34 -3.91 5.49
C GLU A 50 -19.94 -3.08 4.26
N LEU A 51 -20.36 -1.82 4.20
CA LEU A 51 -20.00 -0.91 3.10
C LEU A 51 -18.48 -0.74 2.99
N VAL A 52 -17.81 -0.54 4.12
CA VAL A 52 -16.36 -0.32 4.14
C VAL A 52 -15.61 -1.58 3.71
N HIS A 53 -16.00 -2.75 4.21
CA HIS A 53 -15.43 -4.02 3.76
C HIS A 53 -15.62 -4.21 2.25
N ALA A 54 -16.82 -4.04 1.74
CA ALA A 54 -17.13 -4.18 0.32
C ALA A 54 -16.30 -3.22 -0.54
N PHE A 55 -16.13 -1.97 -0.09
CA PHE A 55 -15.32 -0.97 -0.77
C PHE A 55 -13.86 -1.41 -0.91
N TYR A 56 -13.20 -1.81 0.20
CA TYR A 56 -11.80 -2.25 0.16
C TYR A 56 -11.62 -3.61 -0.51
N ASN A 57 -12.58 -4.54 -0.41
CA ASN A 57 -12.56 -5.79 -1.15
C ASN A 57 -12.56 -5.55 -2.67
N LYS A 58 -13.39 -4.63 -3.14
CA LYS A 58 -13.42 -4.24 -4.56
C LYS A 58 -12.09 -3.61 -5.01
N MET A 59 -11.48 -2.77 -4.18
CA MET A 59 -10.14 -2.22 -4.47
C MET A 59 -9.09 -3.33 -4.52
N ARG A 60 -9.11 -4.26 -3.57
CA ARG A 60 -8.17 -5.38 -3.48
C ARG A 60 -8.27 -6.30 -4.69
N SER A 61 -9.47 -6.68 -5.11
CA SER A 61 -9.69 -7.52 -6.28
C SER A 61 -9.18 -6.87 -7.57
N GLY A 62 -9.27 -5.54 -7.67
CA GLY A 62 -8.76 -4.77 -8.82
C GLY A 62 -7.24 -4.80 -8.97
N LEU A 63 -6.48 -5.09 -7.90
CA LEU A 63 -5.01 -5.13 -7.97
C LEU A 63 -4.49 -6.22 -8.91
N SER A 64 -5.22 -7.32 -9.08
CA SER A 64 -4.83 -8.42 -9.98
C SER A 64 -4.83 -8.04 -11.47
N ALA A 65 -5.56 -6.99 -11.84
CA ALA A 65 -5.72 -6.54 -13.22
C ALA A 65 -4.70 -5.47 -13.63
N VAL A 66 -3.87 -4.98 -12.71
CA VAL A 66 -2.91 -3.90 -12.97
C VAL A 66 -1.47 -4.36 -12.76
N GLU A 67 -0.52 -3.71 -13.45
CA GLU A 67 0.91 -4.03 -13.37
C GLU A 67 1.74 -2.76 -13.06
N PRO A 68 2.92 -2.92 -12.43
CA PRO A 68 3.85 -1.82 -12.25
C PRO A 68 4.21 -1.17 -13.59
N ASN A 69 4.17 0.16 -13.64
CA ASN A 69 4.53 0.93 -14.82
C ASN A 69 6.01 1.35 -14.84
N ALA A 70 6.40 2.12 -15.85
CA ALA A 70 7.76 2.58 -16.05
C ALA A 70 8.32 3.37 -14.86
N ALA A 71 7.49 4.15 -14.16
CA ALA A 71 7.91 4.91 -13.00
C ALA A 71 8.28 4.02 -11.82
N HIS A 72 7.45 2.99 -11.51
CA HIS A 72 7.78 1.98 -10.49
C HIS A 72 9.12 1.30 -10.79
N ASN A 73 9.32 0.85 -12.04
CA ASN A 73 10.55 0.19 -12.47
C ASN A 73 11.76 1.13 -12.43
N ALA A 74 11.59 2.43 -12.72
CA ALA A 74 12.66 3.43 -12.61
C ALA A 74 13.14 3.60 -11.17
N LEU A 75 12.22 3.61 -10.20
CA LEU A 75 12.56 3.70 -8.77
C LEU A 75 13.33 2.46 -8.29
N VAL A 76 12.99 1.27 -8.76
CA VAL A 76 13.77 0.05 -8.49
C VAL A 76 15.19 0.18 -9.01
N LYS A 77 15.35 0.64 -10.27
CA LYS A 77 16.67 0.85 -10.88
C LYS A 77 17.49 1.90 -10.11
N LEU A 78 16.85 2.98 -9.68
CA LEU A 78 17.49 4.02 -8.86
C LEU A 78 17.97 3.44 -7.53
N ALA A 79 17.10 2.75 -6.79
CA ALA A 79 17.43 2.15 -5.50
C ALA A 79 18.57 1.12 -5.60
N ALA A 80 18.64 0.36 -6.69
CA ALA A 80 19.69 -0.62 -6.93
C ALA A 80 21.04 0.02 -7.32
N LYS A 81 21.01 1.15 -8.05
CA LYS A 81 22.22 1.81 -8.56
C LYS A 81 22.82 2.82 -7.60
N TRP A 82 22.00 3.47 -6.77
CA TRP A 82 22.44 4.55 -5.91
C TRP A 82 23.60 4.19 -4.98
N PRO A 83 23.60 3.02 -4.28
CA PRO A 83 24.73 2.62 -3.44
C PRO A 83 26.06 2.44 -4.19
N GLN A 84 26.01 2.27 -5.53
CA GLN A 84 27.18 2.07 -6.38
C GLN A 84 27.78 3.40 -6.85
N VAL A 85 26.93 4.42 -7.07
CA VAL A 85 27.37 5.74 -7.54
C VAL A 85 27.65 6.70 -6.39
N SER A 86 27.07 6.47 -5.22
CA SER A 86 27.33 7.20 -3.99
C SER A 86 27.87 6.20 -2.96
N ALA A 87 29.18 6.22 -2.70
CA ALA A 87 29.87 5.20 -1.88
C ALA A 87 29.18 5.01 -0.52
N GLY A 88 28.50 3.88 -0.36
CA GLY A 88 27.70 3.57 0.83
C GLY A 88 26.35 4.31 0.90
N GLY A 89 25.87 4.85 -0.21
CA GLY A 89 24.58 5.52 -0.30
C GLY A 89 23.39 4.59 -0.07
N SER A 90 22.27 5.13 0.38
CA SER A 90 20.99 4.41 0.53
C SER A 90 19.85 5.15 -0.14
N CYS A 91 18.82 4.39 -0.52
CA CYS A 91 17.59 4.93 -1.06
C CYS A 91 16.43 4.37 -0.23
N THR A 92 15.59 5.26 0.29
CA THR A 92 14.38 4.89 1.04
C THR A 92 13.17 5.33 0.23
N LEU A 93 12.26 4.40 -0.04
CA LEU A 93 10.98 4.67 -0.69
C LEU A 93 9.88 4.66 0.36
N ILE A 94 9.17 5.76 0.45
CA ILE A 94 7.97 5.93 1.27
C ILE A 94 6.81 6.15 0.32
N THR A 95 5.71 5.46 0.53
CA THR A 95 4.51 5.63 -0.29
C THR A 95 3.27 5.94 0.54
N GLN A 96 2.45 6.85 0.02
CA GLN A 96 1.09 7.10 0.51
C GLN A 96 0.09 6.10 -0.08
N ASN A 97 0.52 5.34 -1.11
CA ASN A 97 -0.34 4.38 -1.77
C ASN A 97 -0.54 3.14 -0.93
N ILE A 98 -1.71 2.56 -1.10
CA ILE A 98 -2.10 1.30 -0.44
C ILE A 98 -2.08 0.10 -1.40
N ASP A 99 -1.76 0.33 -2.69
CA ASP A 99 -1.50 -0.73 -3.69
C ASP A 99 -0.12 -1.35 -3.47
N ASP A 100 0.11 -2.53 -4.09
CA ASP A 100 1.35 -3.31 -3.99
C ASP A 100 2.27 -3.16 -5.22
N LEU A 101 2.06 -2.14 -6.07
CA LEU A 101 2.80 -2.00 -7.31
C LEU A 101 4.29 -1.74 -7.10
N HIS A 102 4.65 -1.03 -6.04
CA HIS A 102 6.06 -0.85 -5.67
C HIS A 102 6.71 -2.19 -5.28
N GLU A 103 6.05 -3.00 -4.46
CA GLU A 103 6.54 -4.32 -4.08
C GLU A 103 6.71 -5.20 -5.29
N ARG A 104 5.70 -5.26 -6.16
CA ARG A 104 5.77 -6.08 -7.37
C ARG A 104 6.91 -5.64 -8.29
N ALA A 105 7.17 -4.34 -8.42
CA ALA A 105 8.32 -3.84 -9.17
C ALA A 105 9.65 -4.21 -8.49
N PHE A 106 9.74 -4.12 -7.15
CA PHE A 106 10.97 -4.43 -6.41
C PHE A 106 11.31 -5.91 -6.40
N TYR A 107 10.33 -6.79 -6.42
CA TYR A 107 10.54 -8.24 -6.37
C TYR A 107 10.61 -8.92 -7.74
N LYS A 108 10.18 -8.25 -8.81
CA LYS A 108 10.37 -8.72 -10.19
C LYS A 108 11.66 -8.14 -10.79
N ASP A 109 12.51 -8.97 -11.37
CA ASP A 109 13.56 -8.49 -12.27
C ASP A 109 13.04 -8.35 -13.71
N GLU A 110 13.94 -7.94 -14.63
CA GLU A 110 13.62 -7.82 -16.07
C GLU A 110 13.21 -9.16 -16.70
N ALA A 111 13.54 -10.30 -16.07
CA ALA A 111 13.13 -11.65 -16.47
C ALA A 111 11.84 -12.13 -15.75
N GLY A 112 11.22 -11.29 -14.91
CA GLY A 112 10.02 -11.64 -14.13
C GLY A 112 10.30 -12.53 -12.92
N ILE A 113 11.57 -12.67 -12.52
CA ILE A 113 11.98 -13.51 -11.40
C ILE A 113 11.98 -12.68 -10.11
N PHE A 114 11.32 -13.21 -9.07
CA PHE A 114 11.33 -12.59 -7.74
C PHE A 114 12.69 -12.82 -7.06
N HIS A 115 13.38 -11.75 -6.72
CA HIS A 115 14.62 -11.82 -5.97
C HIS A 115 14.38 -11.57 -4.48
N ALA A 116 14.13 -12.64 -3.72
CA ALA A 116 14.25 -12.61 -2.27
C ALA A 116 15.76 -12.52 -1.93
N GLY A 117 16.26 -11.33 -1.60
CA GLY A 117 17.66 -11.17 -1.19
C GLY A 117 18.38 -9.90 -1.63
N ARG A 118 17.73 -8.98 -2.32
CA ARG A 118 18.34 -7.66 -2.60
C ARG A 118 18.46 -6.85 -1.31
N LYS A 119 19.59 -6.17 -1.16
CA LYS A 119 19.90 -5.24 -0.04
C LYS A 119 19.04 -3.95 -0.06
N THR A 120 17.98 -3.89 -0.83
CA THR A 120 17.04 -2.76 -0.85
C THR A 120 15.89 -3.07 0.09
N LEU A 121 15.65 -2.17 1.02
CA LEU A 121 14.50 -2.26 1.92
C LEU A 121 13.19 -2.16 1.11
N PRO A 122 12.15 -2.91 1.50
CA PRO A 122 10.83 -2.77 0.89
C PRO A 122 10.30 -1.36 1.08
N PRO A 123 9.36 -0.90 0.23
CA PRO A 123 8.68 0.37 0.41
C PRO A 123 8.03 0.49 1.79
N ILE A 124 8.01 1.70 2.35
CA ILE A 124 7.32 2.00 3.60
C ILE A 124 5.93 2.54 3.25
N HIS A 125 4.89 1.78 3.56
CA HIS A 125 3.50 2.18 3.37
C HIS A 125 3.01 2.99 4.56
N MET A 126 3.02 4.31 4.44
CA MET A 126 2.61 5.18 5.55
C MET A 126 1.09 5.19 5.78
N HIS A 127 0.29 4.75 4.81
CA HIS A 127 -1.17 4.64 4.94
C HIS A 127 -1.69 3.20 4.94
N GLY A 128 -0.82 2.21 5.19
CA GLY A 128 -1.20 0.80 5.20
C GLY A 128 -1.20 0.17 3.81
N LEU A 129 -1.73 -1.04 3.71
CA LEU A 129 -1.64 -1.87 2.50
C LEU A 129 -2.96 -2.62 2.27
N LEU A 130 -3.48 -2.61 1.03
CA LEU A 130 -4.70 -3.34 0.64
C LEU A 130 -4.60 -4.85 0.87
N LEU A 131 -3.39 -5.41 0.75
CA LEU A 131 -3.10 -6.84 0.98
C LEU A 131 -2.79 -7.16 2.45
N SER A 132 -3.24 -6.31 3.36
CA SER A 132 -3.13 -6.48 4.80
C SER A 132 -4.47 -6.24 5.49
N ALA A 133 -4.67 -6.94 6.60
CA ALA A 133 -5.79 -6.73 7.51
C ALA A 133 -5.27 -6.53 8.94
N ARG A 134 -6.01 -5.81 9.75
CA ARG A 134 -5.69 -5.55 11.15
C ARG A 134 -6.83 -6.00 12.06
N CYS A 135 -6.49 -6.62 13.16
CA CYS A 135 -7.47 -6.94 14.21
C CYS A 135 -7.53 -5.81 15.23
N GLU A 136 -8.70 -5.23 15.41
CA GLU A 136 -8.94 -4.16 16.40
C GLU A 136 -8.90 -4.67 17.85
N HIS A 137 -9.16 -5.98 18.07
CA HIS A 137 -9.12 -6.56 19.41
C HIS A 137 -7.69 -6.85 19.90
N CYS A 138 -6.83 -7.47 19.08
CA CYS A 138 -5.47 -7.82 19.50
C CYS A 138 -4.39 -6.91 18.93
N GLY A 139 -4.73 -5.94 18.08
CA GLY A 139 -3.85 -4.95 17.48
C GLY A 139 -2.90 -5.48 16.41
N ARG A 140 -2.97 -6.76 16.04
CA ARG A 140 -2.06 -7.35 15.06
C ARG A 140 -2.50 -7.07 13.64
N SER A 141 -1.53 -6.68 12.79
CA SER A 141 -1.65 -6.65 11.34
C SER A 141 -1.06 -7.94 10.74
N PHE A 142 -1.65 -8.39 9.62
CA PHE A 142 -1.26 -9.63 8.94
C PHE A 142 -1.64 -9.57 7.46
N SER A 143 -0.90 -10.32 6.62
CA SER A 143 -1.22 -10.43 5.20
C SER A 143 -2.61 -11.05 5.00
N TRP A 144 -3.39 -10.45 4.09
CA TRP A 144 -4.73 -10.90 3.78
C TRP A 144 -5.08 -10.56 2.34
N MET A 145 -5.36 -11.56 1.53
CA MET A 145 -5.61 -11.41 0.10
C MET A 145 -7.08 -11.66 -0.29
N GLU A 146 -7.85 -12.23 0.62
CA GLU A 146 -9.25 -12.57 0.41
C GLU A 146 -10.18 -11.41 0.80
N ASP A 147 -11.46 -11.56 0.54
CA ASP A 147 -12.45 -10.61 1.02
C ASP A 147 -12.56 -10.67 2.55
N THR A 148 -12.87 -9.53 3.14
CA THR A 148 -13.18 -9.40 4.56
C THR A 148 -14.63 -8.98 4.74
N ASP A 149 -15.21 -9.33 5.87
CA ASP A 149 -16.55 -8.92 6.32
C ASP A 149 -16.59 -8.76 7.84
N GLU A 150 -17.76 -8.44 8.39
CA GLU A 150 -17.98 -8.26 9.83
C GLU A 150 -17.78 -9.54 10.65
N HIS A 151 -17.78 -10.71 9.99
CA HIS A 151 -17.61 -12.03 10.62
C HIS A 151 -16.23 -12.62 10.41
N THR A 152 -15.35 -11.87 9.74
CA THR A 152 -13.97 -12.32 9.48
C THR A 152 -13.20 -12.44 10.79
N LYS A 153 -12.76 -13.66 11.08
CA LYS A 153 -12.06 -13.99 12.33
C LYS A 153 -10.56 -13.68 12.23
N CYS A 154 -10.06 -13.06 13.27
CA CYS A 154 -8.63 -12.86 13.39
C CYS A 154 -7.91 -14.21 13.54
N PRO A 155 -6.88 -14.49 12.70
CA PRO A 155 -6.15 -15.77 12.77
C PRO A 155 -5.35 -15.95 14.06
N TYR A 156 -5.16 -14.88 14.85
CA TYR A 156 -4.37 -14.90 16.08
C TYR A 156 -5.20 -15.01 17.36
N CYS A 157 -6.34 -14.34 17.43
CA CYS A 157 -7.15 -14.31 18.64
C CYS A 157 -8.56 -14.88 18.45
N GLY A 158 -8.97 -15.18 17.21
CA GLY A 158 -10.26 -15.80 16.89
C GLY A 158 -11.47 -14.84 16.99
N VAL A 159 -11.26 -13.58 17.32
CA VAL A 159 -12.34 -12.58 17.48
C VAL A 159 -12.73 -12.00 16.12
N ASP A 160 -14.01 -11.73 15.92
CA ASP A 160 -14.59 -11.08 14.74
C ASP A 160 -14.39 -9.56 14.84
N ALA A 161 -13.15 -9.11 14.67
CA ALA A 161 -12.77 -7.70 14.83
C ALA A 161 -11.70 -7.30 13.79
N VAL A 162 -11.80 -7.89 12.59
CA VAL A 162 -10.86 -7.63 11.50
C VAL A 162 -11.35 -6.47 10.65
N ARG A 163 -10.45 -5.56 10.32
CA ARG A 163 -10.70 -4.48 9.35
C ARG A 163 -9.58 -4.42 8.31
N PRO A 164 -9.77 -3.71 7.17
CA PRO A 164 -8.67 -3.35 6.27
C PRO A 164 -7.55 -2.63 7.04
N ASP A 165 -6.29 -3.02 6.82
CA ASP A 165 -5.12 -2.40 7.46
C ASP A 165 -4.72 -1.11 6.73
N ILE A 166 -5.65 -0.17 6.72
CA ILE A 166 -5.54 1.13 6.07
C ILE A 166 -5.62 2.22 7.13
N VAL A 167 -4.77 3.22 7.02
CA VAL A 167 -4.84 4.43 7.83
C VAL A 167 -5.93 5.32 7.26
N TRP A 168 -6.98 5.54 8.02
CA TRP A 168 -8.10 6.39 7.64
C TRP A 168 -7.88 7.85 8.05
N PHE A 169 -8.69 8.74 7.50
CA PHE A 169 -8.67 10.14 7.92
C PHE A 169 -8.95 10.28 9.41
N GLY A 170 -8.12 11.07 10.10
CA GLY A 170 -8.13 11.22 11.55
C GLY A 170 -7.21 10.24 12.29
N GLU A 171 -6.76 9.17 11.65
CA GLU A 171 -5.76 8.26 12.23
C GLU A 171 -4.32 8.75 11.96
N MET A 172 -3.39 8.33 12.80
CA MET A 172 -1.96 8.63 12.66
C MET A 172 -1.35 7.79 11.54
N PRO A 173 -0.61 8.37 10.60
CA PRO A 173 0.17 7.58 9.63
C PRO A 173 1.12 6.60 10.32
N LEU A 174 1.39 5.47 9.66
CA LEU A 174 2.33 4.48 10.18
C LEU A 174 3.76 5.04 10.15
N PHE A 175 4.56 4.67 11.14
CA PHE A 175 5.99 5.03 11.27
C PHE A 175 6.27 6.54 11.48
N MET A 176 5.30 7.30 11.98
CA MET A 176 5.46 8.70 12.38
C MET A 176 5.51 8.86 13.90
#